data_4650cd0756bd85d38e31e12c5810d22e
#
_entry.id   4650cd0756bd85d38e31e12c5810d22e
#
_cell.length_a   1.000
_cell.length_b   1.000
_cell.length_c   1.000
_cell.angle_alpha   90.00
_cell.angle_beta   90.00
_cell.angle_gamma   90.00
#
_symmetry.space_group_name_H-M   'P 1'
#
loop_
_entity.id
_entity.type
_entity.pdbx_description
1 polymer ?
#
loop_
_entity_poly.entity_id
_entity_poly.type
_entity_poly.pdbx_seq_one_letter_code
_entity_poly.pdbx_strand_id
1 'polypeptide(L)'
;NVGLGSNVGIYAEGNGFASPFYMMRDFFGALTPSVIKGNMGDVGYNTMVLTVVTAFLGVFVMVVLAKKGVKAAVLLGMLFSSVIYWAGSAVFLHVNPFASLAAASFVPPFADMVSTTLFKFDFAGFVNIGWFTAITLVITFCMIDMFDTIGTLVGTASRAGMVDEEGNMPNMKEALLSDAIGTVAGACTGTSTVTTFIESASGVEAGGRTGLTALTAGVLFLACMFLAPIAAIIPGAATSAALIYVGVLMLQGLKNVDFNDMDQMLPVAIMLIGMPISGSIGHAIGLGLISYTFVKVLSGKAKDVSVLTYVISALFLVKFFAVV
;
A
#
# COMPACT_ATOMS: atom_id res chain seq x y z
N ASN A 1 -0.54 -9.67 -2.47
CA ASN A 1 -1.94 -10.13 -2.52
C ASN A 1 -2.62 -9.83 -3.87
N VAL A 2 -1.98 -10.11 -4.99
CA VAL A 2 -2.58 -9.97 -6.31
C VAL A 2 -3.66 -11.06 -6.49
N GLY A 3 -4.87 -10.82 -5.96
CA GLY A 3 -6.03 -11.68 -6.14
C GLY A 3 -5.99 -13.07 -5.49
N LEU A 4 -4.94 -13.42 -4.78
CA LEU A 4 -4.79 -14.76 -4.19
C LEU A 4 -5.33 -14.86 -2.74
N GLY A 5 -5.27 -13.78 -1.97
CA GLY A 5 -5.58 -13.84 -0.53
C GLY A 5 -7.06 -14.09 -0.22
N SER A 6 -7.96 -13.29 -0.77
CA SER A 6 -9.39 -13.39 -0.47
C SER A 6 -10.14 -14.37 -1.37
N ASN A 7 -9.55 -14.75 -2.51
CA ASN A 7 -10.26 -15.49 -3.56
C ASN A 7 -9.98 -16.99 -3.57
N VAL A 8 -9.02 -17.48 -2.79
CA VAL A 8 -8.63 -18.92 -2.83
C VAL A 8 -9.38 -19.76 -1.78
N GLY A 9 -10.36 -19.19 -1.06
CA GLY A 9 -11.14 -19.94 -0.05
C GLY A 9 -10.33 -20.41 1.16
N ILE A 10 -9.04 -20.04 1.26
CA ILE A 10 -8.18 -20.37 2.40
C ILE A 10 -8.61 -19.60 3.65
N TYR A 11 -9.33 -18.48 3.45
CA TYR A 11 -9.97 -17.68 4.50
C TYR A 11 -11.47 -17.96 4.65
N ALA A 12 -11.98 -19.08 4.12
CA ALA A 12 -13.38 -19.45 4.34
C ALA A 12 -13.62 -19.62 5.85
N GLU A 13 -14.50 -18.79 6.38
CA GLU A 13 -14.99 -18.92 7.75
C GLU A 13 -15.43 -20.35 8.00
N GLY A 14 -14.80 -21.00 8.97
CA GLY A 14 -15.11 -22.38 9.38
C GLY A 14 -14.02 -23.41 9.17
N ASN A 15 -13.02 -23.19 8.36
CA ASN A 15 -11.95 -24.18 8.13
C ASN A 15 -10.76 -24.09 9.08
N GLY A 16 -10.76 -23.20 10.06
CA GLY A 16 -9.77 -23.13 11.13
C GLY A 16 -8.31 -22.85 10.74
N PHE A 17 -8.03 -22.60 9.47
CA PHE A 17 -6.68 -22.45 8.91
C PHE A 17 -6.49 -21.13 8.15
N ALA A 18 -6.82 -20.03 8.78
CA ALA A 18 -6.36 -18.71 8.32
C ALA A 18 -4.88 -18.46 8.72
N SER A 19 -4.01 -19.47 8.63
CA SER A 19 -2.60 -19.27 8.93
C SER A 19 -1.86 -18.72 7.71
N PRO A 20 -1.26 -17.51 7.79
CA PRO A 20 -0.40 -16.98 6.74
C PRO A 20 0.72 -17.94 6.33
N PHE A 21 1.15 -18.77 7.25
CA PHE A 21 2.18 -19.79 7.04
C PHE A 21 1.72 -20.89 6.08
N TYR A 22 0.46 -21.29 6.14
CA TYR A 22 -0.12 -22.27 5.23
C TYR A 22 -0.19 -21.73 3.80
N MET A 23 -0.51 -20.45 3.63
CA MET A 23 -0.54 -19.81 2.32
C MET A 23 0.82 -19.78 1.62
N MET A 24 1.93 -19.57 2.36
CA MET A 24 3.27 -19.62 1.76
C MET A 24 3.70 -21.03 1.41
N ARG A 25 3.40 -22.02 2.24
CA ARG A 25 3.76 -23.42 2.00
C ARG A 25 3.10 -23.96 0.74
N ASP A 26 1.82 -23.66 0.55
CA ASP A 26 1.02 -24.18 -0.55
C ASP A 26 0.78 -23.15 -1.67
N PHE A 27 1.60 -22.09 -1.73
CA PHE A 27 1.46 -21.05 -2.75
C PHE A 27 1.38 -21.63 -4.17
N PHE A 28 2.27 -22.55 -4.52
CA PHE A 28 2.24 -23.23 -5.81
C PHE A 28 1.19 -24.34 -5.88
N GLY A 29 0.88 -25.00 -4.77
CA GLY A 29 -0.22 -25.98 -4.67
C GLY A 29 -1.59 -25.32 -4.83
N ALA A 30 -1.77 -24.11 -4.26
CA ALA A 30 -2.97 -23.32 -4.43
C ALA A 30 -3.19 -22.84 -5.87
N LEU A 31 -2.13 -22.78 -6.69
CA LEU A 31 -2.20 -22.45 -8.11
C LEU A 31 -2.57 -23.66 -8.99
N THR A 32 -2.72 -24.86 -8.41
CA THR A 32 -3.18 -26.02 -9.18
C THR A 32 -4.63 -25.83 -9.62
N PRO A 33 -4.92 -26.02 -10.92
CA PRO A 33 -6.25 -25.80 -11.48
C PRO A 33 -7.37 -26.51 -10.74
N SER A 34 -7.11 -27.74 -10.25
CA SER A 34 -8.08 -28.55 -9.54
C SER A 34 -8.55 -27.94 -8.21
N VAL A 35 -7.63 -27.36 -7.44
CA VAL A 35 -7.94 -26.74 -6.14
C VAL A 35 -8.67 -25.42 -6.32
N ILE A 36 -8.20 -24.56 -7.22
CA ILE A 36 -8.80 -23.25 -7.44
C ILE A 36 -10.17 -23.37 -8.10
N LYS A 37 -10.30 -24.23 -9.10
CA LYS A 37 -11.60 -24.47 -9.76
C LYS A 37 -12.63 -25.09 -8.80
N GLY A 38 -12.18 -25.92 -7.86
CA GLY A 38 -13.04 -26.45 -6.80
C GLY A 38 -13.63 -25.37 -5.90
N ASN A 39 -12.85 -24.31 -5.61
CA ASN A 39 -13.25 -23.25 -4.69
C ASN A 39 -13.94 -22.05 -5.38
N MET A 40 -13.55 -21.71 -6.60
CA MET A 40 -13.98 -20.50 -7.29
C MET A 40 -14.74 -20.76 -8.60
N GLY A 41 -14.82 -22.00 -9.04
CA GLY A 41 -15.33 -22.35 -10.35
C GLY A 41 -14.39 -21.97 -11.49
N ASP A 42 -14.77 -22.38 -12.73
CA ASP A 42 -13.95 -22.13 -13.92
C ASP A 42 -13.79 -20.63 -14.24
N VAL A 43 -14.85 -19.85 -14.03
CA VAL A 43 -14.84 -18.39 -14.29
C VAL A 43 -13.87 -17.70 -13.32
N GLY A 44 -13.93 -18.03 -12.03
CA GLY A 44 -13.04 -17.48 -11.03
C GLY A 44 -11.58 -17.81 -11.29
N TYR A 45 -11.29 -19.07 -11.66
CA TYR A 45 -9.96 -19.50 -12.06
C TYR A 45 -9.43 -18.71 -13.27
N ASN A 46 -10.22 -18.62 -14.34
CA ASN A 46 -9.81 -17.90 -15.55
C ASN A 46 -9.57 -16.41 -15.27
N THR A 47 -10.41 -15.77 -14.44
CA THR A 47 -10.23 -14.39 -13.99
C THR A 47 -8.94 -14.21 -13.23
N MET A 48 -8.63 -15.12 -12.31
CA MET A 48 -7.39 -15.08 -11.53
C MET A 48 -6.16 -15.23 -12.44
N VAL A 49 -6.16 -16.23 -13.32
CA VAL A 49 -5.04 -16.44 -14.25
C VAL A 49 -4.83 -15.21 -15.14
N LEU A 50 -5.91 -14.68 -15.71
CA LEU A 50 -5.85 -13.48 -16.52
C LEU A 50 -5.28 -12.29 -15.75
N THR A 51 -5.72 -12.08 -14.50
CA THR A 51 -5.23 -11.00 -13.62
C THR A 51 -3.74 -11.14 -13.35
N VAL A 52 -3.28 -12.33 -12.94
CA VAL A 52 -1.88 -12.59 -12.59
C VAL A 52 -0.98 -12.43 -13.82
N VAL A 53 -1.32 -13.07 -14.95
CA VAL A 53 -0.54 -12.99 -16.17
C VAL A 53 -0.44 -11.55 -16.67
N THR A 54 -1.56 -10.82 -16.67
CA THR A 54 -1.60 -9.43 -17.10
C THR A 54 -0.76 -8.53 -16.19
N ALA A 55 -0.84 -8.72 -14.87
CA ALA A 55 -0.04 -7.95 -13.93
C ALA A 55 1.47 -8.16 -14.15
N PHE A 56 1.93 -9.42 -14.30
CA PHE A 56 3.34 -9.70 -14.57
C PHE A 56 3.80 -9.13 -15.92
N LEU A 57 3.02 -9.30 -16.98
CA LEU A 57 3.35 -8.71 -18.27
C LEU A 57 3.46 -7.18 -18.18
N GLY A 58 2.55 -6.55 -17.43
CA GLY A 58 2.57 -5.12 -17.16
C GLY A 58 3.85 -4.66 -16.47
N VAL A 59 4.29 -5.38 -15.43
CA VAL A 59 5.56 -5.08 -14.75
C VAL A 59 6.74 -5.15 -15.73
N PHE A 60 6.83 -6.20 -16.52
CA PHE A 60 7.92 -6.35 -17.49
C PHE A 60 7.94 -5.20 -18.52
N VAL A 61 6.77 -4.82 -19.03
CA VAL A 61 6.67 -3.70 -19.97
C VAL A 61 7.09 -2.39 -19.32
N MET A 62 6.65 -2.11 -18.08
CA MET A 62 7.06 -0.92 -17.32
C MET A 62 8.58 -0.87 -17.15
N VAL A 63 9.20 -1.98 -16.73
CA VAL A 63 10.65 -2.08 -16.55
C VAL A 63 11.39 -1.82 -17.86
N VAL A 64 10.94 -2.42 -18.97
CA VAL A 64 11.57 -2.23 -20.30
C VAL A 64 11.43 -0.78 -20.77
N LEU A 65 10.25 -0.18 -20.62
CA LEU A 65 10.02 1.22 -20.99
C LEU A 65 10.87 2.18 -20.15
N ALA A 66 10.93 1.96 -18.85
CA ALA A 66 11.76 2.75 -17.95
C ALA A 66 13.25 2.62 -18.29
N LYS A 67 13.72 1.40 -18.59
CA LYS A 67 15.11 1.16 -19.04
C LYS A 67 15.45 1.85 -20.35
N LYS A 68 14.46 2.04 -21.24
CA LYS A 68 14.61 2.82 -22.47
C LYS A 68 14.51 4.33 -22.26
N GLY A 69 14.37 4.81 -21.02
CA GLY A 69 14.28 6.23 -20.69
C GLY A 69 12.92 6.88 -20.99
N VAL A 70 11.86 6.09 -21.16
CA VAL A 70 10.52 6.61 -21.39
C VAL A 70 9.97 7.17 -20.08
N LYS A 71 9.77 8.50 -19.97
CA LYS A 71 9.31 9.17 -18.75
C LYS A 71 7.91 8.70 -18.27
N ALA A 72 7.03 8.32 -19.22
CA ALA A 72 5.68 7.84 -18.93
C ALA A 72 5.58 6.30 -18.83
N ALA A 73 6.67 5.60 -18.46
CA ALA A 73 6.75 4.15 -18.44
C ALA A 73 5.62 3.48 -17.63
N VAL A 74 5.29 4.02 -16.46
CA VAL A 74 4.23 3.50 -15.59
C VAL A 74 2.87 3.65 -16.26
N LEU A 75 2.55 4.83 -16.76
CA LEU A 75 1.27 5.10 -17.44
C LEU A 75 1.08 4.21 -18.67
N LEU A 76 2.10 4.13 -19.53
CA LEU A 76 2.06 3.29 -20.74
C LEU A 76 1.98 1.80 -20.40
N GLY A 77 2.66 1.36 -19.35
CA GLY A 77 2.56 0.00 -18.83
C GLY A 77 1.18 -0.32 -18.28
N MET A 78 0.55 0.61 -17.55
CA MET A 78 -0.82 0.46 -17.08
C MET A 78 -1.82 0.39 -18.24
N LEU A 79 -1.68 1.25 -19.25
CA LEU A 79 -2.53 1.20 -20.45
C LEU A 79 -2.37 -0.13 -21.20
N PHE A 80 -1.14 -0.59 -21.37
CA PHE A 80 -0.85 -1.88 -21.99
C PHE A 80 -1.51 -3.02 -21.23
N SER A 81 -1.35 -3.06 -19.90
CA SER A 81 -1.97 -4.06 -19.04
C SER A 81 -3.50 -4.00 -19.13
N SER A 82 -4.08 -2.79 -19.15
CA SER A 82 -5.53 -2.62 -19.28
C SER A 82 -6.05 -3.18 -20.59
N VAL A 83 -5.37 -2.90 -21.71
CA VAL A 83 -5.75 -3.42 -23.04
C VAL A 83 -5.69 -4.94 -23.06
N ILE A 84 -4.64 -5.55 -22.53
CA ILE A 84 -4.52 -7.02 -22.46
C ILE A 84 -5.64 -7.61 -21.59
N TYR A 85 -5.90 -7.01 -20.43
CA TYR A 85 -6.95 -7.50 -19.55
C TYR A 85 -8.33 -7.37 -20.17
N TRP A 86 -8.64 -6.27 -20.84
CA TRP A 86 -9.93 -6.07 -21.53
C TRP A 86 -10.11 -7.06 -22.69
N ALA A 87 -9.06 -7.26 -23.49
CA ALA A 87 -9.08 -8.24 -24.56
C ALA A 87 -9.27 -9.67 -24.00
N GLY A 88 -8.50 -10.01 -22.95
CA GLY A 88 -8.64 -11.30 -22.28
C GLY A 88 -10.01 -11.51 -21.62
N SER A 89 -10.58 -10.48 -21.02
CA SER A 89 -11.93 -10.54 -20.44
C SER A 89 -12.99 -10.78 -21.51
N ALA A 90 -12.90 -10.11 -22.64
CA ALA A 90 -13.83 -10.31 -23.75
C ALA A 90 -13.72 -11.72 -24.35
N VAL A 91 -12.50 -12.25 -24.52
CA VAL A 91 -12.26 -13.55 -25.17
C VAL A 91 -12.48 -14.73 -24.23
N PHE A 92 -11.95 -14.70 -23.02
CA PHE A 92 -11.94 -15.84 -22.09
C PHE A 92 -13.08 -15.83 -21.08
N LEU A 93 -13.57 -14.62 -20.71
CA LEU A 93 -14.64 -14.51 -19.70
C LEU A 93 -15.99 -14.16 -20.34
N HIS A 94 -16.00 -13.78 -21.62
CA HIS A 94 -17.18 -13.30 -22.33
C HIS A 94 -17.89 -12.14 -21.63
N VAL A 95 -17.14 -11.31 -20.89
CA VAL A 95 -17.61 -10.14 -20.16
C VAL A 95 -17.20 -8.88 -20.93
N ASN A 96 -18.16 -7.97 -21.12
CA ASN A 96 -17.86 -6.66 -21.68
C ASN A 96 -17.23 -5.77 -20.57
N PRO A 97 -15.92 -5.43 -20.66
CA PRO A 97 -15.25 -4.64 -19.64
C PRO A 97 -15.74 -3.19 -19.54
N PHE A 98 -16.48 -2.72 -20.56
CA PHE A 98 -17.02 -1.35 -20.62
C PHE A 98 -18.52 -1.28 -20.27
N ALA A 99 -19.11 -2.37 -19.83
CA ALA A 99 -20.55 -2.40 -19.51
C ALA A 99 -20.90 -1.41 -18.38
N SER A 100 -20.03 -1.25 -17.40
CA SER A 100 -20.21 -0.31 -16.29
C SER A 100 -20.20 1.16 -16.74
N LEU A 101 -19.49 1.48 -17.82
CA LEU A 101 -19.39 2.84 -18.32
C LEU A 101 -20.71 3.32 -18.96
N ALA A 102 -21.44 2.42 -19.60
CA ALA A 102 -22.69 2.76 -20.27
C ALA A 102 -23.78 3.25 -19.31
N ALA A 103 -23.74 2.80 -18.05
CA ALA A 103 -24.68 3.18 -16.99
C ALA A 103 -24.11 4.21 -16.00
N ALA A 104 -22.87 4.65 -16.20
CA ALA A 104 -22.16 5.49 -15.22
C ALA A 104 -22.55 6.97 -15.36
N SER A 105 -22.68 7.64 -14.21
CA SER A 105 -22.79 9.10 -14.16
C SER A 105 -21.42 9.74 -14.06
N PHE A 106 -21.14 10.70 -14.93
CA PHE A 106 -19.92 11.52 -14.86
C PHE A 106 -20.04 12.66 -13.85
N VAL A 107 -21.21 12.86 -13.28
CA VAL A 107 -21.40 13.83 -12.20
C VAL A 107 -21.21 13.11 -10.87
N PRO A 108 -20.26 13.53 -10.04
CA PRO A 108 -20.07 12.94 -8.73
C PRO A 108 -21.32 13.08 -7.87
N PRO A 109 -21.66 12.09 -7.04
CA PRO A 109 -22.85 12.13 -6.18
C PRO A 109 -22.61 13.03 -4.95
N PHE A 110 -22.46 14.33 -5.16
CA PHE A 110 -22.13 15.30 -4.09
C PHE A 110 -23.15 15.29 -2.95
N ALA A 111 -24.44 15.09 -3.26
CA ALA A 111 -25.48 15.04 -2.23
C ALA A 111 -25.26 13.84 -1.29
N ASP A 112 -24.92 12.68 -1.84
CA ASP A 112 -24.65 11.46 -1.07
C ASP A 112 -23.36 11.61 -0.28
N MET A 113 -22.31 12.20 -0.87
CA MET A 113 -21.05 12.48 -0.17
C MET A 113 -21.28 13.36 1.07
N VAL A 114 -22.07 14.42 0.95
CA VAL A 114 -22.39 15.31 2.08
C VAL A 114 -23.27 14.60 3.11
N SER A 115 -24.25 13.82 2.68
CA SER A 115 -25.21 13.19 3.58
C SER A 115 -24.61 11.99 4.33
N THR A 116 -23.67 11.24 3.71
CA THR A 116 -23.18 9.97 4.24
C THR A 116 -21.77 10.04 4.83
N THR A 117 -20.90 10.95 4.36
CA THR A 117 -19.48 10.92 4.75
C THR A 117 -19.01 12.20 5.44
N LEU A 118 -19.45 13.38 5.00
CA LEU A 118 -18.94 14.65 5.51
C LEU A 118 -19.28 14.84 6.99
N PHE A 119 -18.26 14.95 7.84
CA PHE A 119 -18.36 15.10 9.30
C PHE A 119 -19.20 14.03 10.01
N LYS A 120 -19.29 12.81 9.45
CA LYS A 120 -20.03 11.69 10.04
C LYS A 120 -19.12 10.88 10.98
N PHE A 121 -18.76 11.46 12.12
CA PHE A 121 -17.96 10.80 13.15
C PHE A 121 -18.88 9.99 14.07
N ASP A 122 -18.59 8.70 14.23
CA ASP A 122 -19.26 7.84 15.22
C ASP A 122 -18.35 7.64 16.45
N PHE A 123 -18.32 8.64 17.32
CA PHE A 123 -17.58 8.55 18.58
C PHE A 123 -18.17 7.53 19.55
N ALA A 124 -19.48 7.28 19.48
CA ALA A 124 -20.13 6.29 20.34
C ALA A 124 -19.71 4.88 19.94
N GLY A 125 -19.73 4.55 18.64
CA GLY A 125 -19.22 3.29 18.12
C GLY A 125 -17.74 3.10 18.43
N PHE A 126 -16.93 4.15 18.34
CA PHE A 126 -15.51 4.11 18.68
C PHE A 126 -15.26 3.76 20.16
N VAL A 127 -16.06 4.29 21.08
CA VAL A 127 -15.96 3.96 22.51
C VAL A 127 -16.47 2.54 22.80
N ASN A 128 -17.50 2.10 22.09
CA ASN A 128 -18.13 0.79 22.28
C ASN A 128 -17.24 -0.41 21.93
N ILE A 129 -16.20 -0.22 21.09
CA ILE A 129 -15.19 -1.26 20.82
C ILE A 129 -14.25 -1.52 22.00
N GLY A 130 -14.35 -0.73 23.05
CA GLY A 130 -13.50 -0.80 24.25
C GLY A 130 -12.28 0.10 24.18
N TRP A 131 -11.98 0.78 25.28
CA TRP A 131 -10.90 1.78 25.35
C TRP A 131 -9.53 1.24 24.96
N PHE A 132 -9.20 0.01 25.38
CA PHE A 132 -7.91 -0.60 25.05
C PHE A 132 -7.78 -0.83 23.53
N THR A 133 -8.81 -1.39 22.90
CA THR A 133 -8.85 -1.62 21.45
C THR A 133 -8.79 -0.29 20.69
N ALA A 134 -9.58 0.71 21.13
CA ALA A 134 -9.61 2.03 20.52
C ALA A 134 -8.23 2.70 20.53
N ILE A 135 -7.55 2.74 21.68
CA ILE A 135 -6.20 3.32 21.80
C ILE A 135 -5.20 2.56 20.94
N THR A 136 -5.25 1.23 20.96
CA THR A 136 -4.34 0.39 20.16
C THR A 136 -4.53 0.63 18.67
N LEU A 137 -5.78 0.79 18.22
CA LEU A 137 -6.07 1.11 16.81
C LEU A 137 -5.52 2.48 16.43
N VAL A 138 -5.78 3.52 17.25
CA VAL A 138 -5.25 4.87 17.00
C VAL A 138 -3.73 4.86 16.86
N ILE A 139 -3.04 4.24 17.81
CA ILE A 139 -1.58 4.15 17.78
C ILE A 139 -1.12 3.38 16.55
N THR A 140 -1.76 2.25 16.23
CA THR A 140 -1.40 1.44 15.06
C THR A 140 -1.54 2.22 13.75
N PHE A 141 -2.69 2.89 13.55
CA PHE A 141 -2.92 3.68 12.33
C PHE A 141 -1.99 4.89 12.26
N CYS A 142 -1.79 5.60 13.37
CA CYS A 142 -0.85 6.71 13.45
C CYS A 142 0.59 6.27 13.09
N MET A 143 1.03 5.11 13.58
CA MET A 143 2.34 4.57 13.28
C MET A 143 2.48 4.16 11.81
N ILE A 144 1.45 3.52 11.24
CA ILE A 144 1.45 3.13 9.83
C ILE A 144 1.55 4.38 8.96
N ASP A 145 0.70 5.37 9.20
CA ASP A 145 0.65 6.63 8.46
C ASP A 145 1.98 7.38 8.54
N MET A 146 2.51 7.52 9.75
CA MET A 146 3.80 8.19 9.97
C MET A 146 4.97 7.51 9.26
N PHE A 147 5.10 6.18 9.35
CA PHE A 147 6.19 5.46 8.70
C PHE A 147 6.05 5.42 7.19
N ASP A 148 4.84 5.32 6.67
CA ASP A 148 4.57 5.40 5.23
C ASP A 148 4.97 6.78 4.69
N THR A 149 4.54 7.84 5.36
CA THR A 149 4.89 9.23 5.00
C THR A 149 6.38 9.49 5.11
N ILE A 150 7.06 9.08 6.19
CA ILE A 150 8.51 9.25 6.32
C ILE A 150 9.24 8.51 5.18
N GLY A 151 8.84 7.28 4.91
CA GLY A 151 9.45 6.46 3.85
C GLY A 151 9.31 7.09 2.47
N THR A 152 8.12 7.59 2.14
CA THR A 152 7.84 8.24 0.86
C THR A 152 8.49 9.62 0.75
N LEU A 153 8.51 10.41 1.82
CA LEU A 153 9.19 11.71 1.85
C LEU A 153 10.70 11.57 1.64
N VAL A 154 11.35 10.68 2.39
CA VAL A 154 12.79 10.42 2.25
C VAL A 154 13.09 9.87 0.87
N GLY A 155 12.30 8.92 0.38
CA GLY A 155 12.45 8.34 -0.95
C GLY A 155 12.32 9.37 -2.07
N THR A 156 11.33 10.26 -1.97
CA THR A 156 11.08 11.34 -2.94
C THR A 156 12.15 12.42 -2.87
N ALA A 157 12.52 12.85 -1.66
CA ALA A 157 13.55 13.86 -1.43
C ALA A 157 14.93 13.39 -1.91
N SER A 158 15.26 12.12 -1.69
CA SER A 158 16.51 11.52 -2.15
C SER A 158 16.62 11.55 -3.69
N ARG A 159 15.53 11.23 -4.39
CA ARG A 159 15.48 11.33 -5.86
C ARG A 159 15.57 12.77 -6.37
N ALA A 160 15.02 13.70 -5.61
CA ALA A 160 15.06 15.12 -5.92
C ALA A 160 16.40 15.80 -5.60
N GLY A 161 17.35 15.09 -4.98
CA GLY A 161 18.58 15.67 -4.48
C GLY A 161 18.36 16.66 -3.34
N MET A 162 17.32 16.47 -2.53
CA MET A 162 16.91 17.35 -1.43
C MET A 162 17.29 16.78 -0.05
N VAL A 163 18.06 15.72 0.01
CA VAL A 163 18.63 15.18 1.26
C VAL A 163 20.07 15.63 1.44
N ASP A 164 20.49 15.81 2.69
CA ASP A 164 21.88 16.08 3.04
C ASP A 164 22.75 14.82 2.92
N GLU A 165 24.07 14.97 3.20
CA GLU A 165 25.04 13.87 3.12
C GLU A 165 24.74 12.76 4.15
N GLU A 166 24.08 13.10 5.25
CA GLU A 166 23.64 12.19 6.28
C GLU A 166 22.30 11.50 5.96
N GLY A 167 21.66 11.87 4.85
CA GLY A 167 20.36 11.30 4.41
C GLY A 167 19.14 11.95 5.05
N ASN A 168 19.30 13.08 5.76
CA ASN A 168 18.19 13.79 6.35
C ASN A 168 17.52 14.73 5.33
N MET A 169 16.20 14.82 5.39
CA MET A 169 15.44 15.76 4.58
C MET A 169 15.28 17.08 5.35
N PRO A 170 15.75 18.22 4.80
CA PRO A 170 15.42 19.54 5.38
C PRO A 170 13.90 19.73 5.37
N ASN A 171 13.38 20.40 6.40
CA ASN A 171 11.93 20.65 6.58
C ASN A 171 11.06 19.38 6.72
N MET A 172 11.62 18.27 7.19
CA MET A 172 10.87 17.02 7.45
C MET A 172 9.69 17.26 8.39
N LYS A 173 9.87 18.10 9.42
CA LYS A 173 8.85 18.42 10.40
C LYS A 173 7.64 19.14 9.77
N GLU A 174 7.90 20.10 8.92
CA GLU A 174 6.87 20.85 8.21
C GLU A 174 6.14 19.98 7.19
N ALA A 175 6.86 19.08 6.53
CA ALA A 175 6.28 18.12 5.60
C ALA A 175 5.35 17.12 6.33
N LEU A 176 5.79 16.56 7.46
CA LEU A 176 4.95 15.69 8.30
C LEU A 176 3.73 16.40 8.87
N LEU A 177 3.88 17.68 9.25
CA LEU A 177 2.75 18.49 9.71
C LEU A 177 1.72 18.73 8.60
N SER A 178 2.18 19.00 7.37
CA SER A 178 1.31 19.15 6.20
C SER A 178 0.53 17.87 5.91
N ASP A 179 1.19 16.72 5.98
CA ASP A 179 0.58 15.39 5.81
C ASP A 179 -0.48 15.11 6.88
N ALA A 180 -0.16 15.38 8.15
CA ALA A 180 -1.11 15.23 9.26
C ALA A 180 -2.35 16.12 9.11
N ILE A 181 -2.19 17.38 8.66
CA ILE A 181 -3.31 18.27 8.36
C ILE A 181 -4.16 17.70 7.22
N GLY A 182 -3.51 17.17 6.18
CA GLY A 182 -4.18 16.51 5.06
C GLY A 182 -5.00 15.29 5.53
N THR A 183 -4.44 14.46 6.39
CA THR A 183 -5.13 13.30 6.98
C THR A 183 -6.34 13.70 7.81
N VAL A 184 -6.24 14.76 8.65
CA VAL A 184 -7.39 15.30 9.40
C VAL A 184 -8.48 15.83 8.45
N ALA A 185 -8.10 16.56 7.40
CA ALA A 185 -9.05 17.04 6.40
C ALA A 185 -9.72 15.87 5.66
N GLY A 186 -8.95 14.83 5.31
CA GLY A 186 -9.48 13.59 4.75
C GLY A 186 -10.50 12.90 5.65
N ALA A 187 -10.19 12.76 6.95
CA ALA A 187 -11.12 12.20 7.93
C ALA A 187 -12.41 13.02 8.02
N CYS A 188 -12.33 14.36 7.97
CA CYS A 188 -13.52 15.22 7.97
C CYS A 188 -14.39 15.03 6.72
N THR A 189 -13.79 14.71 5.57
CA THR A 189 -14.51 14.44 4.32
C THR A 189 -14.95 12.98 4.18
N GLY A 190 -14.51 12.11 5.10
CA GLY A 190 -14.84 10.68 5.12
C GLY A 190 -14.01 9.84 4.14
N THR A 191 -12.78 10.28 3.82
CA THR A 191 -11.82 9.49 3.06
C THR A 191 -10.90 8.70 3.98
N SER A 192 -10.14 7.77 3.41
CA SER A 192 -8.99 7.17 4.10
C SER A 192 -7.90 8.23 4.36
N THR A 193 -6.81 7.83 5.04
CA THR A 193 -5.67 8.72 5.28
C THR A 193 -5.19 9.39 3.98
N VAL A 194 -4.81 10.65 4.07
CA VAL A 194 -4.18 11.40 2.98
C VAL A 194 -2.68 11.40 3.25
N THR A 195 -1.94 10.66 2.45
CA THR A 195 -0.51 10.46 2.63
C THR A 195 0.28 10.92 1.41
N THR A 196 1.57 11.12 1.58
CA THR A 196 2.48 11.49 0.50
C THR A 196 2.67 10.32 -0.47
N PHE A 197 2.49 10.55 -1.77
CA PHE A 197 2.69 9.54 -2.81
C PHE A 197 4.10 9.60 -3.39
N ILE A 198 4.70 8.42 -3.61
CA ILE A 198 6.04 8.30 -4.22
C ILE A 198 6.05 8.77 -5.68
N GLU A 199 4.91 8.72 -6.35
CA GLU A 199 4.71 9.22 -7.72
C GLU A 199 4.97 10.72 -7.81
N SER A 200 4.88 11.47 -6.72
CA SER A 200 5.26 12.88 -6.63
C SER A 200 6.72 13.12 -7.04
N ALA A 201 7.59 12.10 -6.90
CA ALA A 201 8.96 12.17 -7.37
C ALA A 201 9.04 12.48 -8.86
N SER A 202 8.12 11.98 -9.69
CA SER A 202 8.09 12.25 -11.12
C SER A 202 7.83 13.73 -11.44
N GLY A 203 6.98 14.39 -10.65
CA GLY A 203 6.73 15.83 -10.77
C GLY A 203 7.95 16.66 -10.38
N VAL A 204 8.67 16.22 -9.35
CA VAL A 204 9.93 16.86 -8.90
C VAL A 204 11.03 16.66 -9.93
N GLU A 205 11.19 15.46 -10.48
CA GLU A 205 12.14 15.15 -11.56
C GLU A 205 11.85 15.96 -12.84
N ALA A 206 10.57 16.22 -13.13
CA ALA A 206 10.15 17.07 -14.25
C ALA A 206 10.43 18.57 -14.04
N GLY A 207 10.90 18.96 -12.85
CA GLY A 207 11.28 20.33 -12.54
C GLY A 207 10.35 21.05 -11.55
N GLY A 208 9.37 20.38 -10.98
CA GLY A 208 8.51 20.94 -9.93
C GLY A 208 9.32 21.21 -8.64
N ARG A 209 9.28 22.46 -8.15
CA ARG A 209 10.07 22.86 -6.97
C ARG A 209 9.28 23.72 -5.99
N THR A 210 8.03 24.02 -6.27
CA THR A 210 7.21 24.93 -5.48
C THR A 210 5.85 24.32 -5.15
N GLY A 211 5.18 24.86 -4.14
CA GLY A 211 3.80 24.49 -3.79
C GLY A 211 2.78 24.65 -4.92
N LEU A 212 3.11 25.44 -5.96
CA LEU A 212 2.27 25.55 -7.15
C LEU A 212 2.12 24.22 -7.89
N THR A 213 3.16 23.38 -7.89
CA THR A 213 3.10 22.02 -8.45
C THR A 213 2.05 21.17 -7.72
N ALA A 214 2.08 21.19 -6.38
CA ALA A 214 1.11 20.49 -5.56
C ALA A 214 -0.31 21.04 -5.73
N LEU A 215 -0.47 22.36 -5.79
CA LEU A 215 -1.76 23.01 -6.02
C LEU A 215 -2.34 22.61 -7.39
N THR A 216 -1.52 22.61 -8.44
CA THR A 216 -1.95 22.18 -9.77
C THR A 216 -2.40 20.73 -9.78
N ALA A 217 -1.63 19.84 -9.13
CA ALA A 217 -2.02 18.45 -8.96
C ALA A 217 -3.37 18.31 -8.22
N GLY A 218 -3.57 19.06 -7.14
CA GLY A 218 -4.83 19.08 -6.39
C GLY A 218 -6.02 19.52 -7.23
N VAL A 219 -5.87 20.58 -8.03
CA VAL A 219 -6.92 21.06 -8.95
C VAL A 219 -7.23 19.99 -10.02
N LEU A 220 -6.20 19.33 -10.54
CA LEU A 220 -6.39 18.24 -11.51
C LEU A 220 -7.09 17.04 -10.88
N PHE A 221 -6.80 16.69 -9.61
CA PHE A 221 -7.55 15.65 -8.90
C PHE A 221 -9.02 15.99 -8.75
N LEU A 222 -9.36 17.24 -8.41
CA LEU A 222 -10.75 17.70 -8.36
C LEU A 222 -11.43 17.59 -9.74
N ALA A 223 -10.74 17.95 -10.81
CA ALA A 223 -11.25 17.77 -12.16
C ALA A 223 -11.44 16.27 -12.52
N CYS A 224 -10.53 15.39 -12.06
CA CYS A 224 -10.63 13.95 -12.28
C CYS A 224 -11.82 13.29 -11.55
N MET A 225 -12.46 13.94 -10.58
CA MET A 225 -13.70 13.43 -9.98
C MET A 225 -14.79 13.20 -11.03
N PHE A 226 -14.86 14.05 -12.05
CA PHE A 226 -15.81 13.90 -13.17
C PHE A 226 -15.39 12.77 -14.13
N LEU A 227 -14.15 12.30 -14.05
CA LEU A 227 -13.62 11.19 -14.84
C LEU A 227 -13.61 9.86 -14.06
N ALA A 228 -14.17 9.84 -12.84
CA ALA A 228 -14.24 8.65 -12.00
C ALA A 228 -14.78 7.39 -12.73
N PRO A 229 -15.80 7.45 -13.58
CA PRO A 229 -16.27 6.30 -14.34
C PRO A 229 -15.20 5.73 -15.29
N ILE A 230 -14.35 6.58 -15.85
CA ILE A 230 -13.22 6.13 -16.70
C ILE A 230 -12.16 5.46 -15.84
N ALA A 231 -11.85 6.02 -14.68
CA ALA A 231 -10.90 5.40 -13.75
C ALA A 231 -11.39 4.02 -13.27
N ALA A 232 -12.68 3.84 -13.08
CA ALA A 232 -13.29 2.58 -12.65
C ALA A 232 -13.16 1.44 -13.70
N ILE A 233 -12.87 1.75 -14.96
CA ILE A 233 -12.64 0.72 -16.00
C ILE A 233 -11.22 0.15 -15.92
N ILE A 234 -10.29 0.88 -15.29
CA ILE A 234 -8.90 0.42 -15.17
C ILE A 234 -8.89 -0.86 -14.31
N PRO A 235 -8.43 -1.99 -14.86
CA PRO A 235 -8.49 -3.25 -14.13
C PRO A 235 -7.47 -3.27 -12.99
N GLY A 236 -7.81 -3.98 -11.90
CA GLY A 236 -6.90 -4.20 -10.78
C GLY A 236 -5.57 -4.85 -11.17
N ALA A 237 -5.51 -5.60 -12.26
CA ALA A 237 -4.29 -6.14 -12.83
C ALA A 237 -3.29 -5.05 -13.25
N ALA A 238 -3.79 -3.94 -13.83
CA ALA A 238 -2.94 -2.83 -14.28
C ALA A 238 -2.41 -2.01 -13.10
N THR A 239 -3.26 -1.73 -12.11
CA THR A 239 -2.83 -1.02 -10.88
C THR A 239 -1.87 -1.87 -10.05
N SER A 240 -2.10 -3.18 -9.94
CA SER A 240 -1.17 -4.10 -9.28
C SER A 240 0.19 -4.14 -9.94
N ALA A 241 0.24 -4.11 -11.27
CA ALA A 241 1.51 -4.03 -12.00
C ALA A 241 2.30 -2.76 -11.66
N ALA A 242 1.62 -1.61 -11.60
CA ALA A 242 2.22 -0.34 -11.22
C ALA A 242 2.74 -0.37 -9.77
N LEU A 243 1.95 -0.90 -8.83
CA LEU A 243 2.34 -1.03 -7.43
C LEU A 243 3.56 -1.95 -7.25
N ILE A 244 3.61 -3.09 -7.95
CA ILE A 244 4.78 -3.98 -7.93
C ILE A 244 6.01 -3.24 -8.47
N TYR A 245 5.88 -2.53 -9.58
CA TYR A 245 6.98 -1.77 -10.17
C TYR A 245 7.51 -0.69 -9.20
N VAL A 246 6.62 0.09 -8.59
CA VAL A 246 6.97 1.10 -7.59
C VAL A 246 7.64 0.44 -6.37
N GLY A 247 7.09 -0.69 -5.87
CA GLY A 247 7.69 -1.45 -4.78
C GLY A 247 9.13 -1.88 -5.07
N VAL A 248 9.39 -2.37 -6.30
CA VAL A 248 10.77 -2.71 -6.73
C VAL A 248 11.69 -1.48 -6.71
N LEU A 249 11.20 -0.32 -7.14
CA LEU A 249 11.99 0.91 -7.07
C LEU A 249 12.31 1.33 -5.62
N MET A 250 11.37 1.10 -4.69
CA MET A 250 11.57 1.42 -3.27
C MET A 250 12.61 0.52 -2.59
N LEU A 251 12.84 -0.70 -3.09
CA LEU A 251 13.92 -1.56 -2.60
C LEU A 251 15.31 -0.91 -2.70
N GLN A 252 15.46 0.14 -3.51
CA GLN A 252 16.72 0.90 -3.56
C GLN A 252 17.06 1.58 -2.21
N GLY A 253 16.07 1.86 -1.37
CA GLY A 253 16.28 2.36 0.00
C GLY A 253 17.08 1.42 0.89
N LEU A 254 17.09 0.11 0.59
CA LEU A 254 17.88 -0.88 1.31
C LEU A 254 19.39 -0.64 1.22
N LYS A 255 19.87 0.16 0.26
CA LYS A 255 21.28 0.53 0.15
C LYS A 255 21.81 1.28 1.39
N ASN A 256 20.92 1.93 2.13
CA ASN A 256 21.24 2.70 3.32
C ASN A 256 21.32 1.83 4.58
N VAL A 257 20.98 0.53 4.46
CA VAL A 257 21.07 -0.43 5.55
C VAL A 257 22.46 -1.07 5.55
N ASP A 258 23.16 -1.03 6.69
CA ASP A 258 24.39 -1.77 6.83
C ASP A 258 24.09 -3.25 7.10
N PHE A 259 24.26 -4.06 6.05
CA PHE A 259 24.04 -5.51 6.13
C PHE A 259 25.14 -6.27 6.90
N ASN A 260 26.23 -5.59 7.30
CA ASN A 260 27.23 -6.18 8.19
C ASN A 260 26.90 -5.96 9.66
N ASP A 261 26.02 -4.99 9.97
CA ASP A 261 25.53 -4.73 11.32
C ASP A 261 24.24 -5.50 11.58
N MET A 262 24.31 -6.56 12.38
CA MET A 262 23.15 -7.38 12.74
C MET A 262 22.09 -6.59 13.51
N ASP A 263 22.43 -5.51 14.18
CA ASP A 263 21.48 -4.62 14.87
C ASP A 263 20.53 -3.94 13.89
N GLN A 264 20.97 -3.73 12.65
CA GLN A 264 20.16 -3.15 11.57
C GLN A 264 19.58 -4.22 10.64
N MET A 265 20.39 -5.20 10.25
CA MET A 265 20.02 -6.21 9.27
C MET A 265 18.84 -7.07 9.72
N LEU A 266 18.88 -7.57 10.97
CA LEU A 266 17.84 -8.49 11.44
C LEU A 266 16.44 -7.88 11.52
N PRO A 267 16.24 -6.67 12.08
CA PRO A 267 14.93 -6.00 12.06
C PRO A 267 14.41 -5.76 10.64
N VAL A 268 15.26 -5.31 9.73
CA VAL A 268 14.89 -5.07 8.33
C VAL A 268 14.48 -6.38 7.63
N ALA A 269 15.25 -7.46 7.83
CA ALA A 269 14.92 -8.77 7.28
C ALA A 269 13.56 -9.29 7.81
N ILE A 270 13.32 -9.14 9.12
CA ILE A 270 12.05 -9.53 9.74
C ILE A 270 10.89 -8.70 9.16
N MET A 271 11.07 -7.40 8.94
CA MET A 271 10.02 -6.57 8.31
C MET A 271 9.75 -6.99 6.87
N LEU A 272 10.79 -7.20 6.06
CA LEU A 272 10.67 -7.60 4.65
C LEU A 272 9.97 -8.95 4.49
N ILE A 273 10.29 -9.90 5.34
CA ILE A 273 9.68 -11.24 5.32
C ILE A 273 8.31 -11.21 5.99
N GLY A 274 8.20 -10.51 7.11
CA GLY A 274 6.98 -10.44 7.91
C GLY A 274 5.81 -9.76 7.19
N MET A 275 6.08 -8.76 6.34
CA MET A 275 5.04 -8.02 5.63
C MET A 275 4.24 -8.88 4.65
N PRO A 276 4.85 -9.63 3.72
CA PRO A 276 4.11 -10.52 2.84
C PRO A 276 3.48 -11.71 3.58
N ILE A 277 4.12 -12.22 4.63
CA ILE A 277 3.59 -13.35 5.42
C ILE A 277 2.33 -12.93 6.18
N SER A 278 2.39 -11.81 6.91
CA SER A 278 1.25 -11.35 7.72
C SER A 278 0.15 -10.66 6.91
N GLY A 279 0.46 -10.24 5.67
CA GLY A 279 -0.44 -9.41 4.87
C GLY A 279 -0.76 -8.05 5.50
N SER A 280 0.01 -7.63 6.49
CA SER A 280 -0.23 -6.42 7.28
C SER A 280 1.04 -5.60 7.47
N ILE A 281 1.00 -4.35 7.02
CA ILE A 281 2.08 -3.37 7.24
C ILE A 281 2.31 -3.16 8.75
N GLY A 282 1.22 -3.00 9.50
CA GLY A 282 1.30 -2.78 10.96
C GLY A 282 1.96 -3.95 11.71
N HIS A 283 1.66 -5.20 11.33
CA HIS A 283 2.31 -6.36 11.94
C HIS A 283 3.79 -6.42 11.60
N ALA A 284 4.18 -6.13 10.36
CA ALA A 284 5.58 -6.13 9.96
C ALA A 284 6.38 -5.05 10.70
N ILE A 285 5.85 -3.82 10.80
CA ILE A 285 6.47 -2.73 11.56
C ILE A 285 6.61 -3.13 13.03
N GLY A 286 5.53 -3.67 13.63
CA GLY A 286 5.55 -4.13 15.02
C GLY A 286 6.62 -5.18 15.28
N LEU A 287 6.72 -6.20 14.44
CA LEU A 287 7.75 -7.25 14.52
C LEU A 287 9.16 -6.67 14.32
N GLY A 288 9.33 -5.73 13.39
CA GLY A 288 10.60 -5.05 13.18
C GLY A 288 11.05 -4.25 14.40
N LEU A 289 10.17 -3.44 14.98
CA LEU A 289 10.49 -2.64 16.17
C LEU A 289 10.76 -3.51 17.40
N ILE A 290 10.00 -4.58 17.59
CA ILE A 290 10.21 -5.54 18.67
C ILE A 290 11.60 -6.18 18.49
N SER A 291 11.91 -6.68 17.30
CA SER A 291 13.21 -7.32 17.03
C SER A 291 14.38 -6.36 17.19
N TYR A 292 14.25 -5.11 16.73
CA TYR A 292 15.24 -4.06 16.93
C TYR A 292 15.50 -3.80 18.42
N THR A 293 14.43 -3.66 19.19
CA THR A 293 14.52 -3.44 20.64
C THR A 293 15.22 -4.62 21.34
N PHE A 294 14.80 -5.86 21.01
CA PHE A 294 15.42 -7.06 21.58
C PHE A 294 16.89 -7.17 21.25
N VAL A 295 17.27 -6.99 20.00
CA VAL A 295 18.68 -7.09 19.57
C VAL A 295 19.53 -6.05 20.30
N LYS A 296 19.09 -4.78 20.33
CA LYS A 296 19.81 -3.70 21.02
C LYS A 296 19.97 -3.96 22.52
N VAL A 297 18.92 -4.44 23.19
CA VAL A 297 18.97 -4.76 24.61
C VAL A 297 19.92 -5.92 24.88
N LEU A 298 19.82 -7.01 24.13
CA LEU A 298 20.66 -8.20 24.31
C LEU A 298 22.12 -7.95 23.92
N SER A 299 22.38 -7.04 22.98
CA SER A 299 23.74 -6.60 22.60
C SER A 299 24.35 -5.60 23.60
N GLY A 300 23.68 -5.28 24.70
CA GLY A 300 24.17 -4.32 25.70
C GLY A 300 24.06 -2.86 25.29
N LYS A 301 23.38 -2.57 24.16
CA LYS A 301 23.17 -1.22 23.61
C LYS A 301 21.78 -0.66 23.97
N ALA A 302 21.22 -1.03 25.11
CA ALA A 302 19.87 -0.63 25.53
C ALA A 302 19.69 0.89 25.61
N LYS A 303 20.76 1.65 25.84
CA LYS A 303 20.72 3.13 25.90
C LYS A 303 20.54 3.80 24.54
N ASP A 304 20.85 3.10 23.45
CA ASP A 304 20.71 3.61 22.09
C ASP A 304 19.28 3.55 21.58
N VAL A 305 18.41 2.83 22.31
CA VAL A 305 16.98 2.72 21.97
C VAL A 305 16.22 3.86 22.63
N SER A 306 15.44 4.60 21.83
CA SER A 306 14.64 5.68 22.37
C SER A 306 13.50 5.15 23.28
N VAL A 307 13.12 5.95 24.29
CA VAL A 307 12.01 5.60 25.18
C VAL A 307 10.73 5.35 24.38
N LEU A 308 10.50 6.13 23.34
CA LEU A 308 9.36 5.98 22.45
C LEU A 308 9.36 4.60 21.77
N THR A 309 10.51 4.14 21.28
CA THR A 309 10.64 2.81 20.64
C THR A 309 10.33 1.69 21.62
N TYR A 310 10.75 1.81 22.90
CA TYR A 310 10.39 0.85 23.95
C TYR A 310 8.89 0.79 24.17
N VAL A 311 8.24 1.95 24.31
CA VAL A 311 6.79 2.05 24.53
C VAL A 311 6.03 1.42 23.37
N ILE A 312 6.40 1.75 22.14
CA ILE A 312 5.76 1.22 20.93
C ILE A 312 5.96 -0.29 20.81
N SER A 313 7.17 -0.78 21.04
CA SER A 313 7.47 -2.23 20.99
C SER A 313 6.65 -2.98 22.05
N ALA A 314 6.52 -2.42 23.26
CA ALA A 314 5.68 -3.00 24.30
C ALA A 314 4.21 -3.01 23.92
N LEU A 315 3.69 -1.95 23.33
CA LEU A 315 2.31 -1.89 22.83
C LEU A 315 2.04 -2.92 21.74
N PHE A 316 2.96 -3.10 20.78
CA PHE A 316 2.82 -4.15 19.77
C PHE A 316 2.90 -5.55 20.36
N LEU A 317 3.76 -5.79 21.36
CA LEU A 317 3.79 -7.05 22.11
C LEU A 317 2.44 -7.34 22.75
N VAL A 318 1.90 -6.37 23.49
CA VAL A 318 0.59 -6.53 24.12
C VAL A 318 -0.49 -6.76 23.05
N LYS A 319 -0.46 -6.03 21.94
CA LYS A 319 -1.39 -6.21 20.82
C LYS A 319 -1.36 -7.65 20.28
N PHE A 320 -0.19 -8.23 20.07
CA PHE A 320 -0.06 -9.58 19.51
C PHE A 320 -0.56 -10.68 20.45
N PHE A 321 -0.56 -10.46 21.76
CA PHE A 321 -0.97 -11.45 22.74
C PHE A 321 -2.33 -11.19 23.42
N ALA A 322 -2.79 -9.94 23.46
CA ALA A 322 -4.00 -9.57 24.18
C ALA A 322 -5.18 -9.21 23.28
N VAL A 323 -4.93 -8.87 22.01
CA VAL A 323 -6.00 -8.55 21.04
C VAL A 323 -6.10 -9.72 20.07
N VAL A 324 -6.99 -10.64 20.35
CA VAL A 324 -7.40 -11.71 19.44
C VAL A 324 -8.61 -11.24 18.66
#